data_2a636c5cac5049492aa37b183850cd74
#
_entry.id   2a636c5cac5049492aa37b183850cd74
#
_cell.length_a   1.000
_cell.length_b   1.000
_cell.length_c   1.000
_cell.angle_alpha   90.00
_cell.angle_beta   90.00
_cell.angle_gamma   90.00
#
_symmetry.space_group_name_H-M   'P 1'
#
loop_
_entity.id
_entity.type
_entity.pdbx_description
1 polymer ?
#
loop_
_entity_poly.entity_id
_entity_poly.type
_entity_poly.pdbx_seq_one_letter_code
_entity_poly.pdbx_strand_id
1 'polypeptide(L)'
;MIFPIVLHHDSSREYTNALWDRLEARIPFIVDSSVLATHFTDSFNVALETFIKSKFSHAMICNNDIDLDYDRLIQLENAVRRKKGIFSPIVNSPHAGVMHKQGDAVQRKVPWVEFVCPIISKDVVKKIGLLDEGMPRGWGIELDYCYRAKQAGFNTYLVQDIAIHHYGHKSQADHGEYSHYANIEMNGRLKEKYGDNWQEVLSYPQW
;
A
#
# COMPACT_ATOMS: atom_id res chain seq x y z
N MET A 1 -2.26 7.04 16.28
CA MET A 1 -3.44 6.19 16.00
C MET A 1 -3.57 6.03 14.50
N ILE A 2 -3.71 4.79 14.05
CA ILE A 2 -3.90 4.43 12.64
C ILE A 2 -5.38 4.51 12.27
N PHE A 3 -5.67 5.00 11.07
CA PHE A 3 -6.97 4.97 10.42
C PHE A 3 -6.99 3.79 9.44
N PRO A 4 -7.64 2.67 9.76
CA PRO A 4 -7.76 1.56 8.83
C PRO A 4 -8.74 1.89 7.72
N ILE A 5 -8.32 1.70 6.47
CA ILE A 5 -9.11 1.90 5.27
C ILE A 5 -9.01 0.64 4.44
N VAL A 6 -10.13 0.05 4.07
CA VAL A 6 -10.19 -1.18 3.27
C VAL A 6 -10.67 -0.84 1.87
N LEU A 7 -9.90 -1.23 0.87
CA LEU A 7 -10.30 -1.16 -0.52
C LEU A 7 -11.14 -2.39 -0.84
N HIS A 8 -12.41 -2.18 -1.14
CA HIS A 8 -13.39 -3.22 -1.44
C HIS A 8 -13.68 -3.28 -2.93
N HIS A 9 -13.87 -4.51 -3.43
CA HIS A 9 -14.44 -4.77 -4.73
C HIS A 9 -15.54 -5.83 -4.59
N ASP A 10 -16.63 -5.71 -5.32
CA ASP A 10 -17.85 -6.51 -5.17
C ASP A 10 -17.62 -8.03 -5.26
N SER A 11 -16.74 -8.46 -6.16
CA SER A 11 -16.36 -9.87 -6.32
C SER A 11 -15.64 -10.48 -5.13
N SER A 12 -15.28 -9.67 -4.13
CA SER A 12 -14.51 -10.08 -2.95
C SER A 12 -15.19 -9.71 -1.62
N ARG A 13 -16.52 -9.55 -1.63
CA ARG A 13 -17.29 -9.12 -0.46
C ARG A 13 -17.10 -10.00 0.77
N GLU A 14 -16.96 -11.31 0.58
CA GLU A 14 -16.71 -12.26 1.66
C GLU A 14 -15.41 -11.96 2.42
N TYR A 15 -14.36 -11.56 1.71
CA TYR A 15 -13.07 -11.17 2.31
C TYR A 15 -13.18 -9.86 3.09
N THR A 16 -13.93 -8.88 2.58
CA THR A 16 -14.18 -7.62 3.29
C THR A 16 -14.92 -7.86 4.59
N ASN A 17 -15.96 -8.70 4.60
CA ASN A 17 -16.70 -9.04 5.81
C ASN A 17 -15.80 -9.77 6.81
N ALA A 18 -15.01 -10.76 6.36
CA ALA A 18 -14.09 -11.49 7.22
C ALA A 18 -13.00 -10.60 7.81
N LEU A 19 -12.50 -9.62 7.06
CA LEU A 19 -11.54 -8.63 7.55
C LEU A 19 -12.20 -7.69 8.57
N TRP A 20 -13.41 -7.22 8.29
CA TRP A 20 -14.19 -6.39 9.20
C TRP A 20 -14.37 -7.06 10.56
N ASP A 21 -14.83 -8.31 10.57
CA ASP A 21 -15.07 -9.08 11.80
C ASP A 21 -13.77 -9.24 12.61
N ARG A 22 -12.65 -9.47 11.94
CA ARG A 22 -11.33 -9.59 12.60
C ARG A 22 -10.78 -8.29 13.18
N LEU A 23 -11.18 -7.14 12.65
CA LEU A 23 -10.76 -5.83 13.16
C LEU A 23 -11.57 -5.36 14.37
N GLU A 24 -12.64 -6.06 14.72
CA GLU A 24 -13.46 -5.88 15.94
C GLU A 24 -13.85 -4.42 16.21
N ALA A 25 -13.29 -3.85 17.29
CA ALA A 25 -13.59 -2.49 17.74
C ALA A 25 -13.01 -1.37 16.83
N ARG A 26 -12.19 -1.71 15.85
CA ARG A 26 -11.61 -0.75 14.89
C ARG A 26 -12.36 -0.82 13.56
N ILE A 27 -13.53 -0.20 13.54
CA ILE A 27 -14.34 -0.12 12.32
C ILE A 27 -13.54 0.56 11.20
N PRO A 28 -13.20 -0.14 10.11
CA PRO A 28 -12.48 0.44 9.00
C PRO A 28 -13.40 1.37 8.19
N PHE A 29 -12.79 2.35 7.52
CA PHE A 29 -13.45 3.05 6.44
C PHE A 29 -13.34 2.19 5.17
N ILE A 30 -14.45 1.96 4.48
CA ILE A 30 -14.48 1.16 3.25
C ILE A 30 -14.55 2.10 2.04
N VAL A 31 -13.65 1.89 1.09
CA VAL A 31 -13.72 2.47 -0.24
C VAL A 31 -14.18 1.37 -1.19
N ASP A 32 -15.39 1.50 -1.67
CA ASP A 32 -16.01 0.53 -2.58
C ASP A 32 -15.78 0.93 -4.03
N SER A 33 -14.82 0.28 -4.69
CA SER A 33 -14.47 0.57 -6.08
C SER A 33 -15.53 0.12 -7.07
N SER A 34 -16.39 -0.85 -6.71
CA SER A 34 -17.50 -1.29 -7.58
C SER A 34 -18.60 -0.23 -7.66
N VAL A 35 -18.88 0.44 -6.54
CA VAL A 35 -19.85 1.56 -6.48
C VAL A 35 -19.31 2.80 -7.18
N LEU A 36 -18.01 3.07 -6.99
CA LEU A 36 -17.37 4.25 -7.59
C LEU A 36 -17.04 4.06 -9.08
N ALA A 37 -17.15 2.83 -9.60
CA ALA A 37 -16.72 2.47 -10.96
C ALA A 37 -15.28 2.94 -11.28
N THR A 38 -14.39 2.82 -10.31
CA THR A 38 -13.02 3.36 -10.34
C THR A 38 -11.99 2.24 -10.44
N HIS A 39 -10.82 2.59 -10.96
CA HIS A 39 -9.65 1.72 -10.91
C HIS A 39 -8.99 1.71 -9.52
N PHE A 40 -8.03 0.81 -9.34
CA PHE A 40 -7.33 0.63 -8.06
C PHE A 40 -6.70 1.93 -7.54
N THR A 41 -5.97 2.65 -8.41
CA THR A 41 -5.29 3.90 -8.04
C THR A 41 -6.28 4.99 -7.62
N ASP A 42 -7.42 5.12 -8.31
CA ASP A 42 -8.45 6.10 -7.95
C ASP A 42 -9.04 5.80 -6.57
N SER A 43 -9.36 4.52 -6.31
CA SER A 43 -9.87 4.08 -5.00
C SER A 43 -8.87 4.35 -3.89
N PHE A 44 -7.58 4.13 -4.16
CA PHE A 44 -6.52 4.44 -3.22
C PHE A 44 -6.41 5.96 -2.97
N ASN A 45 -6.56 6.77 -4.01
CA ASN A 45 -6.56 8.24 -3.90
C ASN A 45 -7.75 8.75 -3.08
N VAL A 46 -8.95 8.19 -3.26
CA VAL A 46 -10.12 8.48 -2.41
C VAL A 46 -9.83 8.17 -0.93
N ALA A 47 -9.13 7.04 -0.66
CA ALA A 47 -8.68 6.70 0.69
C ALA A 47 -7.72 7.74 1.26
N LEU A 48 -6.72 8.20 0.48
CA LEU A 48 -5.77 9.23 0.90
C LEU A 48 -6.45 10.58 1.16
N GLU A 49 -7.37 11.01 0.31
CA GLU A 49 -8.13 12.25 0.49
C GLU A 49 -8.99 12.21 1.75
N THR A 50 -9.66 11.08 1.99
CA THR A 50 -10.44 10.87 3.21
C THR A 50 -9.54 10.92 4.45
N PHE A 51 -8.39 10.29 4.37
CA PHE A 51 -7.40 10.31 5.45
C PHE A 51 -6.89 11.71 5.77
N ILE A 52 -6.57 12.53 4.77
CA ILE A 52 -6.08 13.90 5.01
C ILE A 52 -7.09 14.70 5.84
N LYS A 53 -8.38 14.54 5.59
CA LYS A 53 -9.48 15.21 6.29
C LYS A 53 -9.72 14.67 7.71
N SER A 54 -9.25 13.46 8.01
CA SER A 54 -9.42 12.81 9.32
C SER A 54 -8.53 13.42 10.41
N LYS A 55 -8.74 13.02 11.67
CA LYS A 55 -7.87 13.39 12.80
C LYS A 55 -6.68 12.46 13.04
N PHE A 56 -6.58 11.38 12.30
CA PHE A 56 -5.55 10.35 12.47
C PHE A 56 -4.19 10.82 11.94
N SER A 57 -3.11 10.28 12.52
CA SER A 57 -1.73 10.60 12.13
C SER A 57 -1.20 9.69 11.02
N HIS A 58 -1.76 8.49 10.90
CA HIS A 58 -1.41 7.50 9.90
C HIS A 58 -2.68 6.89 9.31
N ALA A 59 -2.66 6.55 8.04
CA ALA A 59 -3.62 5.64 7.41
C ALA A 59 -2.95 4.30 7.12
N MET A 60 -3.68 3.22 7.33
CA MET A 60 -3.36 1.90 6.81
C MET A 60 -4.38 1.60 5.72
N ILE A 61 -3.93 1.53 4.47
CA ILE A 61 -4.81 1.29 3.33
C ILE A 61 -4.57 -0.15 2.88
N CYS A 62 -5.57 -0.99 3.02
CA CYS A 62 -5.44 -2.43 2.85
C CYS A 62 -6.27 -2.93 1.68
N ASN A 63 -5.73 -3.90 0.95
CA ASN A 63 -6.57 -4.81 0.19
C ASN A 63 -7.48 -5.58 1.17
N ASN A 64 -8.64 -5.99 0.70
CA ASN A 64 -9.60 -6.71 1.56
C ASN A 64 -9.25 -8.20 1.74
N ASP A 65 -8.43 -8.77 0.89
CA ASP A 65 -8.01 -10.17 0.90
C ASP A 65 -6.71 -10.41 1.68
N ILE A 66 -6.64 -9.86 2.90
CA ILE A 66 -5.52 -10.04 3.84
C ILE A 66 -6.00 -10.65 5.17
N ASP A 67 -5.11 -11.32 5.89
CA ASP A 67 -5.39 -11.90 7.22
C ASP A 67 -4.97 -10.98 8.37
N LEU A 68 -5.30 -9.71 8.30
CA LEU A 68 -5.06 -8.77 9.39
C LEU A 68 -6.11 -8.95 10.49
N ASP A 69 -5.66 -9.04 11.74
CA ASP A 69 -6.49 -9.04 12.95
C ASP A 69 -6.26 -7.79 13.81
N TYR A 70 -7.06 -7.66 14.87
CA TYR A 70 -6.99 -6.53 15.78
C TYR A 70 -5.64 -6.44 16.52
N ASP A 71 -5.09 -7.54 16.96
CA ASP A 71 -3.82 -7.56 17.71
C ASP A 71 -2.65 -7.11 16.82
N ARG A 72 -2.58 -7.62 15.59
CA ARG A 72 -1.57 -7.16 14.62
C ARG A 72 -1.73 -5.69 14.26
N LEU A 73 -2.98 -5.19 14.16
CA LEU A 73 -3.23 -3.76 13.94
C LEU A 73 -2.67 -2.92 15.10
N ILE A 74 -2.88 -3.32 16.36
CA ILE A 74 -2.33 -2.63 17.54
C ILE A 74 -0.80 -2.70 17.57
N GLN A 75 -0.22 -3.84 17.21
CA GLN A 75 1.24 -3.98 17.09
C GLN A 75 1.81 -3.03 16.03
N LEU A 76 1.19 -2.95 14.85
CA LEU A 76 1.56 -2.01 13.80
C LEU A 76 1.43 -0.56 14.25
N GLU A 77 0.33 -0.22 14.95
CA GLU A 77 0.13 1.13 15.50
C GLU A 77 1.26 1.52 16.46
N ASN A 78 1.68 0.61 17.33
CA ASN A 78 2.79 0.85 18.24
C ASN A 78 4.13 0.99 17.51
N ALA A 79 4.36 0.16 16.49
CA ALA A 79 5.59 0.18 15.70
C ALA A 79 5.80 1.50 14.95
N VAL A 80 4.72 2.12 14.43
CA VAL A 80 4.80 3.36 13.64
C VAL A 80 4.53 4.63 14.48
N ARG A 81 4.19 4.47 15.75
CA ARG A 81 3.80 5.58 16.63
C ARG A 81 4.83 6.69 16.62
N ARG A 82 4.39 7.93 16.36
CA ARG A 82 5.22 9.15 16.29
C ARG A 82 6.31 9.15 15.21
N LYS A 83 6.34 8.17 14.32
CA LYS A 83 7.27 8.13 13.20
C LYS A 83 6.65 8.74 11.96
N LYS A 84 7.48 9.22 11.04
CA LYS A 84 7.07 9.79 9.76
C LYS A 84 7.67 8.96 8.63
N GLY A 85 6.85 8.62 7.65
CA GLY A 85 7.29 7.81 6.52
C GLY A 85 6.19 6.89 6.00
N ILE A 86 6.62 5.91 5.22
CA ILE A 86 5.80 4.83 4.69
C ILE A 86 6.27 3.55 5.38
N PHE A 87 5.34 2.74 5.86
CA PHE A 87 5.64 1.49 6.56
C PHE A 87 4.78 0.37 5.96
N SER A 88 5.28 -0.84 6.01
CA SER A 88 4.50 -2.03 5.66
C SER A 88 4.87 -3.19 6.59
N PRO A 89 3.93 -4.02 7.03
CA PRO A 89 4.24 -5.33 7.56
C PRO A 89 4.92 -6.19 6.48
N ILE A 90 5.46 -7.34 6.87
CA ILE A 90 5.87 -8.36 5.92
C ILE A 90 4.61 -8.96 5.29
N VAL A 91 4.56 -8.99 3.96
CA VAL A 91 3.48 -9.61 3.20
C VAL A 91 4.05 -10.78 2.41
N ASN A 92 3.34 -11.91 2.38
CA ASN A 92 3.70 -13.08 1.58
C ASN A 92 3.37 -12.83 0.09
N SER A 93 4.11 -11.99 -0.57
CA SER A 93 3.95 -11.79 -2.00
C SER A 93 5.10 -12.45 -2.78
N PRO A 94 4.84 -13.07 -3.94
CA PRO A 94 5.88 -13.64 -4.78
C PRO A 94 6.87 -12.59 -5.31
N HIS A 95 6.46 -11.34 -5.40
CA HIS A 95 7.32 -10.23 -5.83
C HIS A 95 8.17 -9.66 -4.70
N ALA A 96 7.81 -9.92 -3.48
CA ALA A 96 8.49 -9.44 -2.27
C ALA A 96 9.75 -10.23 -1.88
N GLY A 97 10.07 -11.30 -2.56
CA GLY A 97 11.11 -12.27 -2.18
C GLY A 97 12.50 -11.70 -1.90
N VAL A 98 12.83 -10.55 -2.48
CA VAL A 98 14.11 -9.86 -2.22
C VAL A 98 14.00 -8.86 -1.08
N MET A 99 12.82 -8.26 -0.88
CA MET A 99 12.57 -7.19 0.08
C MET A 99 12.24 -7.72 1.49
N HIS A 100 11.62 -8.89 1.57
CA HIS A 100 11.13 -9.50 2.80
C HIS A 100 12.13 -10.45 3.47
N LYS A 101 13.42 -10.37 3.16
CA LYS A 101 14.42 -11.12 3.94
C LYS A 101 14.41 -10.63 5.38
N GLN A 102 14.07 -11.53 6.28
CA GLN A 102 14.17 -11.31 7.73
C GLN A 102 15.60 -10.91 8.08
N GLY A 103 15.73 -9.86 8.84
CA GLY A 103 16.94 -9.40 9.49
C GLY A 103 16.63 -9.13 10.97
N ASP A 104 17.63 -8.93 11.79
CA ASP A 104 17.49 -8.77 13.25
C ASP A 104 16.87 -7.43 13.70
N ALA A 105 16.56 -6.53 12.78
CA ALA A 105 16.01 -5.22 13.10
C ALA A 105 14.48 -5.21 13.05
N VAL A 106 13.83 -4.70 14.10
CA VAL A 106 12.35 -4.51 14.17
C VAL A 106 11.80 -3.69 13.00
N GLN A 107 12.59 -2.75 12.48
CA GLN A 107 12.26 -1.99 11.28
C GLN A 107 13.48 -1.85 10.38
N ARG A 108 13.30 -2.19 9.12
CA ARG A 108 14.36 -2.08 8.11
C ARG A 108 13.98 -1.03 7.06
N LYS A 109 14.88 -0.11 6.75
CA LYS A 109 14.73 0.79 5.61
C LYS A 109 14.79 -0.01 4.31
N VAL A 110 13.88 0.31 3.40
CA VAL A 110 13.79 -0.31 2.07
C VAL A 110 13.47 0.77 1.04
N PRO A 111 13.81 0.58 -0.25
CA PRO A 111 13.50 1.56 -1.28
C PRO A 111 11.99 1.73 -1.49
N TRP A 112 11.23 0.68 -1.42
CA TRP A 112 9.78 0.66 -1.57
C TRP A 112 9.17 -0.53 -0.83
N VAL A 113 7.85 -0.54 -0.68
CA VAL A 113 7.04 -1.63 -0.13
C VAL A 113 5.83 -1.83 -1.01
N GLU A 114 5.33 -3.07 -1.08
CA GLU A 114 4.09 -3.34 -1.81
C GLU A 114 2.89 -2.65 -1.16
N PHE A 115 2.01 -2.10 -1.98
CA PHE A 115 0.81 -1.40 -1.52
C PHE A 115 -0.37 -2.36 -1.32
N VAL A 116 -0.09 -3.50 -0.69
CA VAL A 116 -1.11 -4.44 -0.19
C VAL A 116 -1.69 -3.96 1.15
N CYS A 117 -0.83 -3.48 2.04
CA CYS A 117 -1.22 -2.97 3.36
C CYS A 117 -0.24 -1.89 3.86
N PRO A 118 0.03 -0.83 3.08
CA PRO A 118 0.92 0.23 3.50
C PRO A 118 0.31 1.06 4.63
N ILE A 119 1.19 1.53 5.52
CA ILE A 119 0.87 2.52 6.55
C ILE A 119 1.59 3.81 6.20
N ILE A 120 0.84 4.85 5.92
CA ILE A 120 1.36 6.13 5.42
C ILE A 120 1.09 7.22 6.45
N SER A 121 2.15 7.94 6.85
CA SER A 121 1.98 9.09 7.75
C SER A 121 1.35 10.28 7.02
N LYS A 122 0.55 11.07 7.74
CA LYS A 122 -0.13 12.24 7.17
C LYS A 122 0.85 13.28 6.62
N ASP A 123 2.04 13.39 7.21
CA ASP A 123 3.08 14.28 6.72
C ASP A 123 3.55 13.93 5.31
N VAL A 124 3.66 12.64 4.99
CA VAL A 124 4.00 12.18 3.63
C VAL A 124 2.93 12.65 2.65
N VAL A 125 1.66 12.30 2.90
CA VAL A 125 0.57 12.64 1.97
C VAL A 125 0.45 14.15 1.77
N LYS A 126 0.58 14.94 2.84
CA LYS A 126 0.56 16.41 2.75
C LYS A 126 1.72 16.98 1.93
N LYS A 127 2.86 16.30 1.94
CA LYS A 127 4.07 16.80 1.26
C LYS A 127 4.14 16.41 -0.20
N ILE A 128 3.77 15.17 -0.54
CA ILE A 128 3.95 14.64 -1.90
C ILE A 128 2.63 14.44 -2.67
N GLY A 129 1.47 14.61 -2.01
CA GLY A 129 0.16 14.50 -2.63
C GLY A 129 -0.29 13.04 -2.83
N LEU A 130 -1.10 12.84 -3.85
CA LEU A 130 -1.75 11.58 -4.20
C LEU A 130 -0.87 10.68 -5.07
N LEU A 131 -1.35 9.47 -5.33
CA LEU A 131 -0.76 8.54 -6.29
C LEU A 131 -0.94 9.06 -7.73
N ASP A 132 -0.07 8.60 -8.61
CA ASP A 132 -0.10 8.95 -10.04
C ASP A 132 -1.20 8.17 -10.77
N GLU A 133 -2.23 8.88 -11.23
CA GLU A 133 -3.38 8.32 -11.96
C GLU A 133 -3.02 7.79 -13.36
N GLY A 134 -1.82 8.07 -13.85
CA GLY A 134 -1.30 7.48 -15.08
C GLY A 134 -1.01 5.97 -15.00
N MET A 135 -1.18 5.39 -13.81
CA MET A 135 -1.08 3.94 -13.56
C MET A 135 -2.38 3.43 -12.90
N PRO A 136 -3.52 3.47 -13.59
CA PRO A 136 -4.84 3.23 -13.00
C PRO A 136 -4.99 1.84 -12.39
N ARG A 137 -4.34 0.81 -12.97
CA ARG A 137 -4.39 -0.57 -12.45
C ARG A 137 -3.51 -0.81 -11.23
N GLY A 138 -2.77 0.18 -10.77
CA GLY A 138 -2.05 0.15 -9.50
C GLY A 138 -0.66 -0.48 -9.55
N TRP A 139 -0.18 -1.00 -10.67
CA TRP A 139 1.18 -1.50 -10.77
C TRP A 139 2.18 -0.34 -10.90
N GLY A 140 3.24 -0.37 -10.08
CA GLY A 140 4.29 0.65 -10.08
C GLY A 140 3.98 1.92 -9.28
N ILE A 141 2.75 2.07 -8.77
CA ILE A 141 2.39 3.23 -7.93
C ILE A 141 3.24 3.28 -6.65
N GLU A 142 3.55 2.13 -6.08
CA GLU A 142 4.39 1.98 -4.89
C GLU A 142 5.82 2.43 -5.15
N LEU A 143 6.36 2.11 -6.32
CA LEU A 143 7.70 2.54 -6.74
C LEU A 143 7.77 4.06 -6.83
N ASP A 144 6.85 4.67 -7.59
CA ASP A 144 6.74 6.11 -7.76
C ASP A 144 6.53 6.82 -6.42
N TYR A 145 5.58 6.35 -5.62
CA TYR A 145 5.20 7.02 -4.38
C TYR A 145 6.30 6.97 -3.32
N CYS A 146 6.93 5.80 -3.13
CA CYS A 146 8.05 5.65 -2.21
C CYS A 146 9.27 6.48 -2.66
N TYR A 147 9.54 6.55 -3.96
CA TYR A 147 10.60 7.39 -4.50
C TYR A 147 10.32 8.88 -4.25
N ARG A 148 9.11 9.38 -4.55
CA ARG A 148 8.73 10.77 -4.26
C ARG A 148 8.79 11.09 -2.76
N ALA A 149 8.39 10.15 -1.91
CA ALA A 149 8.52 10.29 -0.46
C ALA A 149 9.99 10.45 -0.05
N LYS A 150 10.88 9.63 -0.62
CA LYS A 150 12.33 9.73 -0.37
C LYS A 150 12.90 11.08 -0.80
N GLN A 151 12.58 11.55 -1.99
CA GLN A 151 13.02 12.87 -2.49
C GLN A 151 12.50 14.00 -1.58
N ALA A 152 11.36 13.80 -0.92
CA ALA A 152 10.80 14.74 0.06
C ALA A 152 11.37 14.61 1.48
N GLY A 153 12.36 13.73 1.71
CA GLY A 153 13.04 13.53 2.99
C GLY A 153 12.40 12.48 3.91
N PHE A 154 11.44 11.68 3.41
CA PHE A 154 10.85 10.56 4.16
C PHE A 154 11.50 9.24 3.79
N ASN A 155 11.46 8.28 4.71
CA ASN A 155 11.94 6.92 4.45
C ASN A 155 10.77 5.94 4.40
N THR A 156 11.04 4.82 3.73
CA THR A 156 10.15 3.64 3.69
C THR A 156 10.73 2.53 4.55
N TYR A 157 9.88 1.81 5.27
CA TYR A 157 10.29 0.79 6.24
C TYR A 157 9.44 -0.47 6.14
N LEU A 158 10.09 -1.62 6.26
CA LEU A 158 9.44 -2.87 6.63
C LEU A 158 9.39 -3.02 8.15
N VAL A 159 8.23 -3.37 8.69
CA VAL A 159 8.03 -3.77 10.09
C VAL A 159 8.17 -5.28 10.14
N GLN A 160 9.37 -5.76 10.51
CA GLN A 160 9.78 -7.15 10.31
C GLN A 160 9.16 -8.16 11.28
N ASP A 161 8.68 -7.70 12.43
CA ASP A 161 8.10 -8.57 13.45
C ASP A 161 6.62 -8.91 13.20
N ILE A 162 6.02 -8.31 12.19
CA ILE A 162 4.60 -8.49 11.90
C ILE A 162 4.44 -8.98 10.47
N ALA A 163 3.94 -10.21 10.33
CA ALA A 163 3.63 -10.81 9.04
C ALA A 163 2.11 -10.86 8.81
N ILE A 164 1.70 -10.53 7.59
CA ILE A 164 0.31 -10.59 7.13
C ILE A 164 0.26 -11.48 5.88
N HIS A 165 -0.70 -12.38 5.84
CA HIS A 165 -0.96 -13.18 4.64
C HIS A 165 -1.87 -12.41 3.70
N HIS A 166 -1.47 -12.29 2.43
CA HIS A 166 -2.27 -11.80 1.32
C HIS A 166 -2.71 -12.98 0.48
N TYR A 167 -4.01 -13.21 0.42
CA TYR A 167 -4.56 -14.35 -0.33
C TYR A 167 -4.40 -14.20 -1.84
N GLY A 168 -4.28 -12.97 -2.30
CA GLY A 168 -3.95 -12.59 -3.67
C GLY A 168 -5.02 -12.95 -4.71
N HIS A 169 -5.22 -12.06 -5.68
CA HIS A 169 -5.99 -12.33 -6.88
C HIS A 169 -7.47 -12.72 -6.68
N LYS A 170 -8.10 -12.37 -5.56
CA LYS A 170 -9.48 -12.76 -5.28
C LYS A 170 -10.52 -11.82 -5.93
N SER A 171 -10.11 -10.62 -6.32
CA SER A 171 -10.97 -9.62 -6.95
C SER A 171 -10.88 -9.54 -8.48
N GLN A 172 -10.08 -10.40 -9.13
CA GLN A 172 -9.82 -10.31 -10.56
C GLN A 172 -10.26 -11.59 -11.29
N ALA A 173 -11.26 -11.48 -12.16
CA ALA A 173 -11.77 -12.61 -12.93
C ALA A 173 -10.84 -13.00 -14.09
N ASP A 174 -10.08 -12.07 -14.65
CA ASP A 174 -9.10 -12.30 -15.74
C ASP A 174 -7.74 -11.69 -15.41
N HIS A 175 -6.87 -12.49 -14.80
CA HIS A 175 -5.54 -12.07 -14.39
C HIS A 175 -4.59 -11.79 -15.55
N GLY A 176 -4.70 -12.53 -16.63
CA GLY A 176 -3.79 -12.43 -17.75
C GLY A 176 -3.88 -11.08 -18.44
N GLU A 177 -5.09 -10.68 -18.78
CA GLU A 177 -5.36 -9.40 -19.45
C GLU A 177 -5.09 -8.21 -18.53
N TYR A 178 -5.56 -8.26 -17.27
CA TYR A 178 -5.29 -7.21 -16.29
C TYR A 178 -3.79 -6.99 -16.08
N SER A 179 -3.03 -8.06 -15.85
CA SER A 179 -1.58 -7.99 -15.63
C SER A 179 -0.83 -7.46 -16.85
N HIS A 180 -1.27 -7.85 -18.06
CA HIS A 180 -0.69 -7.35 -19.29
C HIS A 180 -0.82 -5.83 -19.42
N TYR A 181 -2.04 -5.29 -19.27
CA TYR A 181 -2.27 -3.84 -19.36
C TYR A 181 -1.64 -3.08 -18.19
N ALA A 182 -1.68 -3.61 -16.96
CA ALA A 182 -1.04 -2.99 -15.82
C ALA A 182 0.48 -2.86 -16.03
N ASN A 183 1.12 -3.86 -16.63
CA ASN A 183 2.54 -3.81 -16.95
C ASN A 183 2.86 -2.78 -18.04
N ILE A 184 2.02 -2.67 -19.08
CA ILE A 184 2.19 -1.64 -20.11
C ILE A 184 2.07 -0.23 -19.51
N GLU A 185 1.05 0.02 -18.70
CA GLU A 185 0.82 1.30 -18.04
C GLU A 185 2.00 1.67 -17.13
N MET A 186 2.42 0.75 -16.28
CA MET A 186 3.57 0.93 -15.38
C MET A 186 4.83 1.32 -16.16
N ASN A 187 5.23 0.49 -17.13
CA ASN A 187 6.46 0.72 -17.88
C ASN A 187 6.40 2.02 -18.67
N GLY A 188 5.29 2.30 -19.35
CA GLY A 188 5.09 3.54 -20.09
C GLY A 188 5.19 4.76 -19.20
N ARG A 189 4.48 4.76 -18.07
CA ARG A 189 4.43 5.90 -17.17
C ARG A 189 5.73 6.13 -16.41
N LEU A 190 6.38 5.07 -15.92
CA LEU A 190 7.64 5.19 -15.21
C LEU A 190 8.79 5.61 -16.15
N LYS A 191 8.79 5.11 -17.39
CA LYS A 191 9.73 5.58 -18.42
C LYS A 191 9.52 7.07 -18.76
N GLU A 192 8.29 7.52 -18.90
CA GLU A 192 7.96 8.94 -19.14
C GLU A 192 8.51 9.84 -18.01
N LYS A 193 8.36 9.42 -16.76
CA LYS A 193 8.74 10.20 -15.57
C LYS A 193 10.24 10.16 -15.25
N TYR A 194 10.87 9.01 -15.42
CA TYR A 194 12.21 8.72 -14.90
C TYR A 194 13.24 8.31 -15.96
N GLY A 195 12.83 8.23 -17.23
CA GLY A 195 13.69 7.85 -18.34
C GLY A 195 13.78 6.33 -18.57
N ASP A 196 14.56 5.93 -19.56
CA ASP A 196 14.71 4.53 -19.97
C ASP A 196 15.27 3.62 -18.88
N ASN A 197 16.03 4.15 -17.96
CA ASN A 197 16.65 3.45 -16.83
C ASN A 197 15.86 3.58 -15.51
N TRP A 198 14.54 3.78 -15.59
CA TRP A 198 13.68 3.99 -14.43
C TRP A 198 13.80 2.89 -13.35
N GLN A 199 14.07 1.62 -13.77
CA GLN A 199 14.28 0.54 -12.81
C GLN A 199 15.50 0.80 -11.92
N GLU A 200 16.57 1.31 -12.48
CA GLU A 200 17.77 1.68 -11.71
C GLU A 200 17.46 2.87 -10.79
N VAL A 201 16.78 3.90 -11.30
CA VAL A 201 16.44 5.10 -10.55
C VAL A 201 15.58 4.77 -9.32
N LEU A 202 14.58 3.90 -9.47
CA LEU A 202 13.61 3.58 -8.42
C LEU A 202 14.04 2.43 -7.51
N SER A 203 14.92 1.55 -7.96
CA SER A 203 15.39 0.38 -7.20
C SER A 203 16.69 0.62 -6.45
N TYR A 204 17.35 1.74 -6.65
CA TYR A 204 18.73 1.95 -6.20
C TYR A 204 18.85 2.12 -4.69
N PRO A 205 19.78 1.39 -4.05
CA PRO A 205 20.03 1.45 -2.62
C PRO A 205 20.98 2.59 -2.25
N GLN A 206 20.61 3.82 -2.50
CA GLN A 206 21.28 4.95 -1.83
C GLN A 206 20.60 5.26 -0.50
N TRP A 207 20.49 4.21 0.33
CA TRP A 207 19.74 4.26 1.59
C TRP A 207 20.66 4.28 2.79
#